data_aacc089562c04dd276a951cb52378d88
#
_entry.id   aacc089562c04dd276a951cb52378d88
#
_cell.length_a   1.000
_cell.length_b   1.000
_cell.length_c   1.000
_cell.angle_alpha   90.00
_cell.angle_beta   90.00
_cell.angle_gamma   90.00
#
_symmetry.space_group_name_H-M   'P 1'
#
loop_
_entity.id
_entity.type
_entity.pdbx_description
1 polymer ?
#
loop_
_entity_poly.entity_id
_entity_poly.type
_entity_poly.pdbx_seq_one_letter_code
_entity_poly.pdbx_strand_id
1 'polypeptide(L)'
;MKVGIAYGTDIKKVRKIILDILAKDARIHHDPEAVVHFNNFGESSLDLIIRCWTDTANLWPVYWENMEAIKEALEKNQISI
;
A
#
# COMPACT_ATOMS: atom_id res chain seq x y z
N MET A 1 5.76 2.63 -4.11
CA MET A 1 5.83 1.50 -3.16
C MET A 1 5.30 0.23 -3.83
N LYS A 2 5.86 -0.90 -3.51
CA LYS A 2 5.45 -2.20 -4.05
C LYS A 2 5.14 -3.17 -2.93
N VAL A 3 4.07 -3.96 -3.11
CA VAL A 3 3.67 -4.98 -2.13
C VAL A 3 3.33 -6.25 -2.89
N GLY A 4 3.87 -7.39 -2.44
CA GLY A 4 3.50 -8.71 -2.95
C GLY A 4 2.55 -9.39 -1.96
N ILE A 5 1.44 -9.90 -2.45
CA ILE A 5 0.46 -10.62 -1.63
C ILE A 5 0.25 -12.02 -2.18
N ALA A 6 -0.18 -12.94 -1.32
CA ALA A 6 -0.39 -14.34 -1.70
C ALA A 6 -1.48 -14.47 -2.77
N TYR A 7 -1.31 -15.44 -3.67
CA TYR A 7 -2.36 -15.81 -4.62
C TYR A 7 -3.63 -16.21 -3.86
N GLY A 8 -4.77 -15.88 -4.44
CA GLY A 8 -6.05 -16.16 -3.81
C GLY A 8 -6.55 -15.05 -2.88
N THR A 9 -5.72 -14.05 -2.62
CA THR A 9 -6.11 -12.90 -1.80
C THR A 9 -7.02 -11.96 -2.60
N ASP A 10 -8.04 -11.42 -1.95
CA ASP A 10 -8.93 -10.43 -2.57
C ASP A 10 -8.21 -9.09 -2.71
N ILE A 11 -7.84 -8.75 -3.94
CA ILE A 11 -7.12 -7.50 -4.25
C ILE A 11 -7.93 -6.26 -3.82
N LYS A 12 -9.25 -6.29 -3.97
CA LYS A 12 -10.11 -5.17 -3.59
C LYS A 12 -10.06 -4.89 -2.10
N LYS A 13 -10.03 -5.95 -1.31
CA LYS A 13 -9.91 -5.84 0.16
C LYS A 13 -8.56 -5.23 0.54
N VAL A 14 -7.49 -5.73 -0.04
CA VAL A 14 -6.12 -5.21 0.22
C VAL A 14 -6.01 -3.76 -0.21
N ARG A 15 -6.53 -3.43 -1.38
CA ARG A 15 -6.53 -2.04 -1.88
C ARG A 15 -7.21 -1.10 -0.90
N LYS A 16 -8.37 -1.49 -0.38
CA LYS A 16 -9.09 -0.68 0.59
C LYS A 16 -8.30 -0.47 1.87
N ILE A 17 -7.70 -1.53 2.38
CA ILE A 17 -6.86 -1.45 3.60
C ILE A 17 -5.72 -0.46 3.39
N ILE A 18 -5.01 -0.57 2.28
CA ILE A 18 -3.87 0.30 1.98
C ILE A 18 -4.32 1.76 1.81
N LEU A 19 -5.37 1.99 1.04
CA LEU A 19 -5.88 3.35 0.81
C LEU A 19 -6.37 4.01 2.11
N ASP A 20 -6.98 3.24 2.99
CA ASP A 20 -7.43 3.76 4.29
C ASP A 20 -6.23 4.19 5.15
N ILE A 21 -5.14 3.44 5.11
CA ILE A 21 -3.91 3.79 5.83
C ILE A 21 -3.32 5.09 5.27
N LEU A 22 -3.21 5.19 3.96
CA LEU A 22 -2.65 6.38 3.32
C LEU A 22 -3.50 7.62 3.56
N ALA A 23 -4.83 7.45 3.61
CA ALA A 23 -5.75 8.56 3.84
C ALA A 23 -5.62 9.15 5.25
N LYS A 24 -5.09 8.41 6.20
CA LYS A 24 -4.89 8.88 7.58
C LYS A 24 -3.61 9.68 7.75
N ASP A 25 -2.71 9.64 6.79
CA ASP A 25 -1.44 10.38 6.87
C ASP A 25 -1.62 11.77 6.27
N ALA A 26 -1.59 12.79 7.12
CA ALA A 26 -1.79 14.17 6.69
C ALA A 26 -0.68 14.69 5.77
N ARG A 27 0.47 14.03 5.74
CA ARG A 27 1.60 14.39 4.88
C ARG A 27 1.39 13.93 3.44
N ILE A 28 0.45 13.02 3.20
CA ILE A 28 0.16 12.53 1.85
C ILE A 28 -0.88 13.44 1.22
N HIS A 29 -0.60 13.91 0.00
CA HIS A 29 -1.51 14.79 -0.73
C HIS A 29 -2.77 14.03 -1.15
N HIS A 30 -3.91 14.73 -1.14
CA HIS A 30 -5.18 14.17 -1.58
C HIS A 30 -5.46 14.49 -3.06
N ASP A 31 -4.68 15.36 -3.67
CA ASP A 31 -4.79 15.74 -5.08
C ASP A 31 -3.38 15.90 -5.66
N PRO A 32 -2.91 14.95 -6.49
CA PRO A 32 -3.65 13.77 -6.96
C PRO A 32 -3.85 12.72 -5.87
N GLU A 33 -4.95 12.00 -5.96
CA GLU A 33 -5.33 10.97 -4.99
C GLU A 33 -4.40 9.77 -5.05
N ALA A 34 -4.13 9.16 -3.89
CA ALA A 34 -3.33 7.94 -3.83
C ALA A 34 -4.04 6.79 -4.56
N VAL A 35 -3.26 5.94 -5.21
CA VAL A 35 -3.79 4.81 -5.98
C VAL A 35 -3.02 3.53 -5.66
N VAL A 36 -3.73 2.40 -5.77
CA VAL A 36 -3.14 1.07 -5.68
C VAL A 36 -3.52 0.31 -6.94
N HIS A 37 -2.53 -0.08 -7.72
CA HIS A 37 -2.74 -0.83 -8.96
C HIS A 37 -2.25 -2.26 -8.83
N PHE A 38 -3.00 -3.21 -9.40
CA PHE A 38 -2.48 -4.54 -9.63
C PHE A 38 -1.51 -4.45 -10.80
N ASN A 39 -0.24 -4.67 -10.52
CA ASN A 39 0.81 -4.45 -11.50
C ASN A 39 1.19 -5.71 -12.27
N ASN A 40 1.31 -6.84 -11.60
CA ASN A 40 1.91 -8.02 -12.21
C ASN A 40 1.59 -9.31 -11.45
N PHE A 41 1.51 -10.41 -12.20
CA PHE A 41 1.53 -11.76 -11.61
C PHE A 41 2.99 -12.14 -11.37
N GLY A 42 3.40 -12.22 -10.11
CA GLY A 42 4.71 -12.70 -9.74
C GLY A 42 4.75 -14.23 -9.68
N GLU A 43 5.93 -14.81 -9.50
CA GLU A 43 6.08 -16.27 -9.39
C GLU A 43 5.32 -16.85 -8.21
N SER A 44 5.33 -16.17 -7.08
CA SER A 44 4.69 -16.64 -5.85
C SER A 44 3.80 -15.59 -5.20
N SER A 45 3.58 -14.47 -5.87
CA SER A 45 2.78 -13.37 -5.32
C SER A 45 2.07 -12.58 -6.41
N LEU A 46 0.99 -11.91 -6.00
CA LEU A 46 0.35 -10.87 -6.81
C LEU A 46 1.03 -9.56 -6.45
N ASP A 47 1.59 -8.88 -7.45
CA ASP A 47 2.37 -7.67 -7.21
C ASP A 47 1.50 -6.43 -7.37
N LEU A 48 1.43 -5.63 -6.32
CA LEU A 48 0.70 -4.37 -6.31
C LEU A 48 1.66 -3.20 -6.29
N ILE A 49 1.32 -2.14 -7.02
CA ILE A 49 2.04 -0.86 -6.98
C ILE A 49 1.16 0.16 -6.27
N ILE A 50 1.77 0.85 -5.30
CA ILE A 50 1.12 1.92 -4.55
C ILE A 50 1.76 3.23 -4.98
N ARG A 51 0.94 4.18 -5.40
CA ARG A 51 1.40 5.52 -5.75
C ARG A 51 0.70 6.54 -4.87
N CYS A 52 1.49 7.40 -4.24
CA CYS A 52 0.99 8.53 -3.48
C CYS A 52 1.97 9.67 -3.61
N TRP A 53 1.52 10.86 -3.28
CA TRP A 53 2.32 12.07 -3.44
C TRP A 53 2.46 12.79 -2.12
N THR A 54 3.65 13.27 -1.84
CA THR A 54 3.98 14.00 -0.62
C THR A 54 5.07 15.02 -0.93
N ASP A 55 5.28 15.97 -0.06
CA ASP A 55 6.37 16.92 -0.19
C ASP A 55 7.72 16.18 -0.12
N THR A 56 8.70 16.64 -0.87
CA THR A 56 10.02 16.02 -0.95
C THR A 56 10.64 15.83 0.44
N ALA A 57 10.47 16.80 1.32
CA ALA A 57 11.01 16.74 2.68
C ALA A 57 10.44 15.58 3.50
N ASN A 58 9.24 15.11 3.16
CA ASN A 58 8.56 14.03 3.89
C ASN A 58 8.65 12.68 3.19
N LEU A 59 9.32 12.61 2.03
CA LEU A 59 9.30 11.43 1.16
C LEU A 59 9.68 10.13 1.89
N TRP A 60 10.86 10.11 2.50
CA TRP A 60 11.35 8.90 3.14
C TRP A 60 10.63 8.53 4.42
N PRO A 61 10.35 9.47 5.35
CA PRO A 61 9.56 9.15 6.53
C PRO A 61 8.17 8.61 6.17
N VAL A 62 7.49 9.23 5.20
CA VAL A 62 6.19 8.77 4.73
C VAL A 62 6.30 7.36 4.16
N TYR A 63 7.29 7.13 3.32
CA TYR A 63 7.53 5.81 2.71
C TYR A 63 7.69 4.73 3.78
N TRP A 64 8.63 4.92 4.69
CA TRP A 64 8.95 3.90 5.68
C TRP A 64 7.82 3.65 6.68
N GLU A 65 7.22 4.71 7.20
CA GLU A 65 6.15 4.59 8.18
C GLU A 65 4.89 3.95 7.60
N ASN A 66 4.55 4.30 6.37
CA ASN A 66 3.38 3.71 5.71
C ASN A 66 3.63 2.27 5.28
N MET A 67 4.83 1.91 4.84
CA MET A 67 5.16 0.53 4.53
C MET A 67 5.02 -0.36 5.76
N GLU A 68 5.50 0.10 6.90
CA GLU A 68 5.37 -0.61 8.17
C GLU A 68 3.91 -0.74 8.60
N ALA A 69 3.15 0.33 8.49
CA ALA A 69 1.72 0.33 8.82
C ALA A 69 0.94 -0.63 7.92
N ILE A 70 1.26 -0.65 6.63
CA ILE A 70 0.63 -1.57 5.67
C ILE A 70 0.95 -3.02 6.02
N LYS A 71 2.20 -3.32 6.31
CA LYS A 71 2.61 -4.66 6.72
C LYS A 71 1.82 -5.12 7.94
N GLU A 72 1.77 -4.30 8.98
CA GLU A 72 1.04 -4.62 10.21
C GLU A 72 -0.46 -4.83 9.96
N ALA A 73 -1.06 -3.99 9.14
CA ALA A 73 -2.48 -4.09 8.82
C ALA A 73 -2.79 -5.38 8.04
N LEU A 74 -1.93 -5.76 7.10
CA LEU A 74 -2.11 -7.00 6.34
C LEU A 74 -1.98 -8.22 7.24
N GLU A 75 -1.00 -8.25 8.13
CA GLU A 75 -0.85 -9.32 9.12
C GLU A 75 -2.08 -9.43 10.02
N LYS A 76 -2.57 -8.30 10.50
CA LYS A 76 -3.75 -8.22 11.38
C LYS A 76 -5.01 -8.73 10.69
N ASN A 77 -5.10 -8.60 9.38
CA ASN A 77 -6.21 -9.10 8.57
C ASN A 77 -5.93 -10.50 8.00
N GLN A 78 -4.88 -11.16 8.46
CA GLN A 78 -4.50 -12.53 8.06
C GLN A 78 -4.20 -12.62 6.56
N ILE A 79 -3.63 -11.59 5.98
CA ILE A 79 -3.24 -11.55 4.58
C ILE A 79 -1.74 -11.82 4.51
N SER A 80 -1.35 -12.87 3.80
CA SER A 80 0.06 -13.23 3.61
C SER A 80 0.72 -12.33 2.58
N ILE A 81 1.97 -12.00 2.85
CA ILE A 81 2.79 -11.20 1.94
C ILE A 81 3.81 -12.10 1.25
#